data_64cca30ffc4a38952581f374cfa519e7
#
_entry.id   64cca30ffc4a38952581f374cfa519e7
#
_cell.length_a   1.000
_cell.length_b   1.000
_cell.length_c   1.000
_cell.angle_alpha   90.00
_cell.angle_beta   90.00
_cell.angle_gamma   90.00
#
_symmetry.space_group_name_H-M   'P 1'
#
loop_
_entity.id
_entity.type
_entity.pdbx_description
1 polymer ?
#
loop_
_entity_poly.entity_id
_entity_poly.type
_entity_poly.pdbx_seq_one_letter_code
_entity_poly.pdbx_strand_id
1 'polypeptide(L)'
;PYRKDNLVLAIDKYINSFLNDKTKNKYKAVNSLLKNELPDIKNLEKGKNLIDEKKDFNEECIKVVKNLNSSLLVIQGAPGTGKTWISAKIIIELLKQNKKIGVSSLSHKAINNLLLQIEEISLKEKFKFKGIKINSAESEGRDNFEGKTSGTEKELIINTTGHSMPEDCSLVAATAYAFAYRPPLPKVKGEKSKKGPPVFDQNLDYIFIDEAGQVNLASTIAIGLATKNLVLIGDQMQLAQPIKGTHAGNAGKSGLEFLLKNQDTIPYNRGIFLKETRRLDKKICDFISESFYESRLKPHEITKKRKVNLNLKNF
;
A
#
# COMPACT_ATOMS: atom_id res chain seq x y z
N PRO A 1 1.45 -15.64 -21.12
CA PRO A 1 2.43 -14.56 -21.07
C PRO A 1 1.73 -13.33 -20.54
N TYR A 2 2.12 -12.90 -19.33
CA TYR A 2 1.58 -11.69 -18.69
C TYR A 2 1.89 -10.50 -19.60
N ARG A 3 0.85 -9.75 -19.99
CA ARG A 3 1.00 -8.51 -20.78
C ARG A 3 1.67 -7.45 -19.91
N LYS A 4 3.01 -7.43 -19.90
CA LYS A 4 3.82 -6.41 -19.19
C LYS A 4 3.69 -5.00 -19.81
N ASP A 5 3.05 -4.89 -20.97
CA ASP A 5 2.98 -3.65 -21.76
C ASP A 5 2.45 -2.45 -20.96
N ASN A 6 1.42 -2.63 -20.14
CA ASN A 6 0.86 -1.51 -19.36
C ASN A 6 1.82 -0.98 -18.30
N LEU A 7 2.60 -1.85 -17.63
CA LEU A 7 3.61 -1.42 -16.65
C LEU A 7 4.75 -0.70 -17.34
N VAL A 8 5.25 -1.22 -18.47
CA VAL A 8 6.29 -0.57 -19.29
C VAL A 8 5.81 0.81 -19.74
N LEU A 9 4.60 0.89 -20.31
CA LEU A 9 4.01 2.17 -20.73
C LEU A 9 3.80 3.16 -19.57
N ALA A 10 3.56 2.69 -18.34
CA ALA A 10 3.48 3.55 -17.17
C ALA A 10 4.86 4.14 -16.83
N ILE A 11 5.92 3.31 -16.85
CA ILE A 11 7.29 3.79 -16.66
C ILE A 11 7.70 4.78 -17.73
N ASP A 12 7.46 4.48 -19.01
CA ASP A 12 7.73 5.41 -20.12
C ASP A 12 7.00 6.74 -19.93
N LYS A 13 5.73 6.70 -19.50
CA LYS A 13 4.96 7.91 -19.21
C LYS A 13 5.60 8.73 -18.11
N TYR A 14 6.07 8.08 -17.04
CA TYR A 14 6.76 8.77 -15.97
C TYR A 14 8.04 9.42 -16.46
N ILE A 15 8.89 8.67 -17.19
CA ILE A 15 10.16 9.17 -17.74
C ILE A 15 9.90 10.37 -18.64
N ASN A 16 8.97 10.28 -19.60
CA ASN A 16 8.62 11.37 -20.49
C ASN A 16 8.10 12.58 -19.75
N SER A 17 7.26 12.41 -18.73
CA SER A 17 6.80 13.50 -17.87
C SER A 17 7.95 14.15 -17.12
N PHE A 18 8.85 13.35 -16.54
CA PHE A 18 10.01 13.87 -15.78
C PHE A 18 10.99 14.65 -16.67
N LEU A 19 11.22 14.19 -17.91
CA LEU A 19 12.14 14.83 -18.84
C LEU A 19 11.55 16.11 -19.46
N ASN A 20 10.25 16.09 -19.78
CA ASN A 20 9.59 17.16 -20.55
C ASN A 20 8.82 18.16 -19.66
N ASP A 21 8.49 17.80 -18.45
CA ASP A 21 7.83 18.71 -17.51
C ASP A 21 8.84 19.69 -16.90
N LYS A 22 8.79 20.96 -17.39
CA LYS A 22 9.64 22.03 -16.87
C LYS A 22 9.49 22.25 -15.38
N THR A 23 8.32 21.95 -14.83
CA THR A 23 8.04 22.08 -13.39
C THR A 23 8.40 20.82 -12.58
N LYS A 24 8.52 19.67 -13.24
CA LYS A 24 8.77 18.35 -12.64
C LYS A 24 7.80 17.97 -11.50
N ASN A 25 6.56 18.46 -11.60
CA ASN A 25 5.63 18.48 -10.48
C ASN A 25 4.48 17.49 -10.59
N LYS A 26 4.26 16.87 -11.78
CA LYS A 26 3.05 16.06 -11.99
C LYS A 26 2.95 14.87 -11.04
N TYR A 27 4.01 14.10 -10.87
CA TYR A 27 4.01 12.86 -10.08
C TYR A 27 4.83 13.02 -8.80
N LYS A 28 4.45 13.97 -7.95
CA LYS A 28 5.23 14.36 -6.76
C LYS A 28 5.55 13.20 -5.83
N ALA A 29 4.58 12.32 -5.53
CA ALA A 29 4.81 11.18 -4.66
C ALA A 29 5.84 10.19 -5.25
N VAL A 30 5.81 9.96 -6.56
CA VAL A 30 6.82 9.13 -7.26
C VAL A 30 8.18 9.84 -7.29
N ASN A 31 8.20 11.15 -7.49
CA ASN A 31 9.43 11.93 -7.42
C ASN A 31 10.06 11.84 -6.03
N SER A 32 9.24 11.94 -4.95
CA SER A 32 9.70 11.79 -3.57
C SER A 32 10.27 10.39 -3.31
N LEU A 33 9.66 9.34 -3.88
CA LEU A 33 10.18 7.97 -3.83
C LEU A 33 11.59 7.91 -4.45
N LEU A 34 11.73 8.33 -5.71
CA LEU A 34 12.98 8.14 -6.46
C LEU A 34 14.11 9.06 -6.02
N LYS A 35 13.80 10.25 -5.53
CA LYS A 35 14.78 11.18 -4.93
C LYS A 35 15.05 10.88 -3.46
N ASN A 36 14.33 9.93 -2.86
CA ASN A 36 14.41 9.61 -1.45
C ASN A 36 14.18 10.86 -0.56
N GLU A 37 13.15 11.65 -0.89
CA GLU A 37 12.82 12.87 -0.15
C GLU A 37 12.10 12.53 1.18
N LEU A 38 12.20 13.45 2.14
CA LEU A 38 11.39 13.39 3.36
C LEU A 38 9.91 13.65 3.03
N PRO A 39 8.97 13.03 3.77
CA PRO A 39 7.56 13.28 3.56
C PRO A 39 7.22 14.75 3.77
N ASP A 40 6.35 15.27 2.92
CA ASP A 40 5.77 16.60 3.06
C ASP A 40 4.44 16.48 3.79
N ILE A 41 4.40 16.96 5.03
CA ILE A 41 3.23 16.93 5.92
C ILE A 41 2.80 18.36 6.19
N LYS A 42 1.54 18.70 5.88
CA LYS A 42 0.99 20.03 6.18
C LYS A 42 1.12 20.35 7.67
N ASN A 43 1.55 21.55 7.98
CA ASN A 43 1.71 22.04 9.35
C ASN A 43 2.79 21.30 10.18
N LEU A 44 3.70 20.59 9.52
CA LEU A 44 4.86 19.98 10.13
C LEU A 44 6.12 20.39 9.36
N GLU A 45 7.10 20.94 10.06
CA GLU A 45 8.39 21.30 9.47
C GLU A 45 9.14 20.05 9.00
N LYS A 46 9.68 20.09 7.78
CA LYS A 46 10.46 18.96 7.23
C LYS A 46 11.64 18.61 8.15
N GLY A 47 11.79 17.31 8.40
CA GLY A 47 12.88 16.79 9.23
C GLY A 47 12.52 16.64 10.71
N LYS A 48 11.40 17.14 11.16
CA LYS A 48 10.88 16.86 12.51
C LYS A 48 10.31 15.45 12.62
N ASN A 49 10.25 14.93 13.83
CA ASN A 49 9.58 13.66 14.11
C ASN A 49 8.11 13.74 13.69
N LEU A 50 7.65 12.70 12.98
CA LEU A 50 6.28 12.67 12.46
C LEU A 50 5.23 12.42 13.54
N ILE A 51 5.59 11.67 14.59
CA ILE A 51 4.72 11.26 15.70
C ILE A 51 5.12 12.00 16.96
N ASP A 52 4.14 12.61 17.63
CA ASP A 52 4.29 13.13 18.99
C ASP A 52 4.07 11.98 19.99
N GLU A 53 5.14 11.52 20.60
CA GLU A 53 5.12 10.38 21.54
C GLU A 53 4.30 10.62 22.83
N LYS A 54 3.92 11.87 23.10
CA LYS A 54 3.07 12.24 24.24
C LYS A 54 1.58 12.05 23.98
N LYS A 55 1.19 11.77 22.72
CA LYS A 55 -0.19 11.60 22.28
C LYS A 55 -0.51 10.16 21.95
N ASP A 56 -1.79 9.86 21.75
CA ASP A 56 -2.20 8.55 21.27
C ASP A 56 -1.57 8.26 19.92
N PHE A 57 -0.87 7.12 19.84
CA PHE A 57 -0.09 6.74 18.68
C PHE A 57 -0.95 6.55 17.43
N ASN A 58 -2.15 5.97 17.57
CA ASN A 58 -3.01 5.70 16.43
C ASN A 58 -3.60 7.00 15.89
N GLU A 59 -4.00 7.92 16.76
CA GLU A 59 -4.49 9.24 16.36
C GLU A 59 -3.40 10.07 15.66
N GLU A 60 -2.15 10.00 16.14
CA GLU A 60 -1.04 10.67 15.46
C GLU A 60 -0.74 10.03 14.09
N CYS A 61 -0.80 8.69 13.95
CA CYS A 61 -0.69 8.03 12.64
C CYS A 61 -1.75 8.52 11.65
N ILE A 62 -3.02 8.58 12.09
CA ILE A 62 -4.13 9.09 11.28
C ILE A 62 -3.88 10.54 10.89
N LYS A 63 -3.48 11.38 11.83
CA LYS A 63 -3.21 12.81 11.62
C LYS A 63 -2.10 13.03 10.60
N VAL A 64 -0.99 12.30 10.72
CA VAL A 64 0.14 12.39 9.78
C VAL A 64 -0.31 12.07 8.37
N VAL A 65 -1.01 10.96 8.15
CA VAL A 65 -1.48 10.57 6.81
C VAL A 65 -2.52 11.56 6.27
N LYS A 66 -3.47 12.01 7.07
CA LYS A 66 -4.49 13.02 6.66
C LYS A 66 -3.86 14.33 6.18
N ASN A 67 -2.69 14.68 6.70
CA ASN A 67 -1.97 15.90 6.35
C ASN A 67 -0.87 15.71 5.29
N LEU A 68 -0.73 14.53 4.69
CA LEU A 68 0.23 14.27 3.63
C LEU A 68 -0.08 15.16 2.41
N ASN A 69 0.94 15.82 1.87
CA ASN A 69 0.80 16.86 0.85
C ASN A 69 1.47 16.46 -0.46
N SER A 70 0.76 15.70 -1.29
CA SER A 70 1.27 15.20 -2.58
C SER A 70 2.64 14.54 -2.43
N SER A 71 2.77 13.62 -1.50
CA SER A 71 4.04 13.08 -1.04
C SER A 71 3.97 11.57 -0.78
N LEU A 72 5.08 11.02 -0.33
CA LEU A 72 5.24 9.63 0.04
C LEU A 72 5.39 9.49 1.55
N LEU A 73 4.73 8.49 2.13
CA LEU A 73 4.92 8.08 3.52
C LEU A 73 5.14 6.56 3.62
N VAL A 74 6.01 6.16 4.52
CA VAL A 74 6.24 4.75 4.86
C VAL A 74 5.66 4.45 6.25
N ILE A 75 4.93 3.34 6.37
CA ILE A 75 4.52 2.74 7.63
C ILE A 75 5.18 1.37 7.71
N GLN A 76 6.25 1.27 8.48
CA GLN A 76 6.97 0.02 8.70
C GLN A 76 6.46 -0.67 9.95
N GLY A 77 6.32 -1.99 9.90
CA GLY A 77 6.00 -2.77 11.08
C GLY A 77 6.32 -4.24 10.93
N ALA A 78 6.92 -4.80 11.96
CA ALA A 78 7.18 -6.23 12.08
C ALA A 78 5.89 -7.07 11.99
N PRO A 79 6.00 -8.42 11.86
CA PRO A 79 4.83 -9.30 11.92
C PRO A 79 4.03 -9.11 13.22
N GLY A 80 2.71 -8.96 13.08
CA GLY A 80 1.80 -8.84 14.22
C GLY A 80 1.73 -7.45 14.87
N THR A 81 2.31 -6.41 14.27
CA THR A 81 2.24 -5.03 14.78
C THR A 81 0.94 -4.29 14.41
N GLY A 82 0.03 -4.94 13.68
CA GLY A 82 -1.26 -4.35 13.34
C GLY A 82 -1.22 -3.44 12.11
N LYS A 83 -0.26 -3.63 11.19
CA LYS A 83 -0.18 -2.88 9.91
C LYS A 83 -1.54 -2.77 9.21
N THR A 84 -2.17 -3.90 8.95
CA THR A 84 -3.47 -3.97 8.25
C THR A 84 -4.57 -3.22 9.01
N TRP A 85 -4.59 -3.33 10.34
CA TRP A 85 -5.58 -2.66 11.17
C TRP A 85 -5.43 -1.13 11.16
N ILE A 86 -4.21 -0.62 11.38
CA ILE A 86 -3.98 0.84 11.36
C ILE A 86 -4.23 1.42 9.97
N SER A 87 -3.85 0.68 8.91
CA SER A 87 -4.11 1.09 7.53
C SER A 87 -5.60 1.19 7.25
N ALA A 88 -6.39 0.18 7.66
CA ALA A 88 -7.84 0.19 7.51
C ALA A 88 -8.49 1.36 8.29
N LYS A 89 -8.02 1.63 9.51
CA LYS A 89 -8.49 2.76 10.32
C LYS A 89 -8.22 4.10 9.63
N ILE A 90 -7.00 4.31 9.13
CA ILE A 90 -6.62 5.51 8.38
C ILE A 90 -7.48 5.65 7.12
N ILE A 91 -7.68 4.57 6.36
CA ILE A 91 -8.50 4.56 5.14
C ILE A 91 -9.94 5.00 5.46
N ILE A 92 -10.56 4.45 6.50
CA ILE A 92 -11.91 4.86 6.92
C ILE A 92 -11.97 6.34 7.25
N GLU A 93 -10.99 6.86 7.99
CA GLU A 93 -10.95 8.28 8.32
C GLU A 93 -10.78 9.20 7.09
N LEU A 94 -10.06 8.73 6.07
CA LEU A 94 -9.95 9.45 4.78
C LEU A 94 -11.25 9.37 3.97
N LEU A 95 -11.90 8.20 3.95
CA LEU A 95 -13.20 8.01 3.28
C LEU A 95 -14.29 8.91 3.87
N LYS A 96 -14.31 9.09 5.20
CA LYS A 96 -15.18 10.05 5.88
C LYS A 96 -14.96 11.50 5.44
N GLN A 97 -13.77 11.81 4.92
CA GLN A 97 -13.43 13.11 4.33
C GLN A 97 -13.68 13.17 2.81
N ASN A 98 -14.43 12.23 2.26
CA ASN A 98 -14.73 12.11 0.82
C ASN A 98 -13.47 12.00 -0.05
N LYS A 99 -12.38 11.40 0.46
CA LYS A 99 -11.18 11.14 -0.33
C LYS A 99 -11.37 9.91 -1.21
N LYS A 100 -10.81 9.96 -2.42
CA LYS A 100 -10.75 8.82 -3.35
C LYS A 100 -9.51 7.99 -3.04
N ILE A 101 -9.72 6.75 -2.60
CA ILE A 101 -8.68 5.88 -2.07
C ILE A 101 -8.43 4.69 -2.98
N GLY A 102 -7.15 4.43 -3.27
CA GLY A 102 -6.68 3.20 -3.87
C GLY A 102 -6.07 2.25 -2.82
N VAL A 103 -6.29 0.97 -2.99
CA VAL A 103 -5.63 -0.11 -2.23
C VAL A 103 -4.96 -1.05 -3.19
N SER A 104 -3.67 -1.32 -2.98
CA SER A 104 -2.89 -2.23 -3.80
C SER A 104 -2.00 -3.15 -2.98
N SER A 105 -1.66 -4.29 -3.55
CA SER A 105 -0.64 -5.21 -3.02
C SER A 105 -0.14 -6.11 -4.15
N LEU A 106 0.86 -6.94 -3.84
CA LEU A 106 1.35 -7.95 -4.77
C LEU A 106 0.29 -9.01 -5.12
N SER A 107 -0.54 -9.41 -4.15
CA SER A 107 -1.52 -10.48 -4.31
C SER A 107 -2.95 -10.05 -3.99
N HIS A 108 -3.92 -10.65 -4.67
CA HIS A 108 -5.34 -10.47 -4.37
C HIS A 108 -5.69 -10.88 -2.94
N LYS A 109 -5.02 -11.90 -2.38
CA LYS A 109 -5.21 -12.33 -0.99
C LYS A 109 -4.83 -11.23 0.00
N ALA A 110 -3.70 -10.55 -0.20
CA ALA A 110 -3.30 -9.44 0.67
C ALA A 110 -4.27 -8.26 0.56
N ILE A 111 -4.71 -7.93 -0.66
CA ILE A 111 -5.75 -6.92 -0.89
C ILE A 111 -7.03 -7.29 -0.13
N ASN A 112 -7.52 -8.53 -0.26
CA ASN A 112 -8.74 -9.00 0.40
C ASN A 112 -8.63 -8.91 1.93
N ASN A 113 -7.48 -9.25 2.51
CA ASN A 113 -7.25 -9.12 3.96
C ASN A 113 -7.39 -7.67 4.44
N LEU A 114 -6.87 -6.70 3.69
CA LEU A 114 -7.03 -5.29 4.03
C LEU A 114 -8.48 -4.82 3.85
N LEU A 115 -9.15 -5.26 2.77
CA LEU A 115 -10.55 -4.95 2.52
C LEU A 115 -11.47 -5.49 3.62
N LEU A 116 -11.22 -6.71 4.14
CA LEU A 116 -11.96 -7.27 5.27
C LEU A 116 -11.84 -6.40 6.52
N GLN A 117 -10.66 -5.86 6.81
CA GLN A 117 -10.46 -4.96 7.95
C GLN A 117 -11.16 -3.61 7.74
N ILE A 118 -11.14 -3.07 6.51
CA ILE A 118 -11.85 -1.83 6.15
C ILE A 118 -13.35 -2.02 6.35
N GLU A 119 -13.92 -3.11 5.83
CA GLU A 119 -15.33 -3.44 5.99
C GLU A 119 -15.71 -3.62 7.47
N GLU A 120 -14.91 -4.34 8.23
CA GLU A 120 -15.15 -4.58 9.65
C GLU A 120 -15.18 -3.28 10.47
N ILE A 121 -14.23 -2.37 10.24
CA ILE A 121 -14.22 -1.07 10.92
C ILE A 121 -15.40 -0.22 10.48
N SER A 122 -15.72 -0.19 9.18
CA SER A 122 -16.86 0.53 8.63
C SER A 122 -18.18 0.10 9.28
N LEU A 123 -18.40 -1.21 9.43
CA LEU A 123 -19.59 -1.77 10.09
C LEU A 123 -19.64 -1.40 11.59
N LYS A 124 -18.51 -1.48 12.31
CA LYS A 124 -18.43 -1.08 13.72
C LYS A 124 -18.74 0.41 13.92
N GLU A 125 -18.28 1.26 13.02
CA GLU A 125 -18.48 2.71 13.08
C GLU A 125 -19.76 3.17 12.39
N LYS A 126 -20.58 2.25 11.87
CA LYS A 126 -21.82 2.52 11.12
C LYS A 126 -21.62 3.51 9.96
N PHE A 127 -20.40 3.55 9.40
CA PHE A 127 -20.04 4.37 8.26
C PHE A 127 -20.25 3.58 6.96
N LYS A 128 -20.88 4.19 5.97
CA LYS A 128 -21.12 3.57 4.65
C LYS A 128 -20.27 4.24 3.59
N PHE A 129 -19.72 3.47 2.70
CA PHE A 129 -19.01 3.91 1.50
C PHE A 129 -19.31 2.94 0.35
N LYS A 130 -18.97 3.34 -0.86
CA LYS A 130 -18.98 2.46 -2.03
C LYS A 130 -17.57 2.23 -2.52
N GLY A 131 -17.22 0.99 -2.76
CA GLY A 131 -15.94 0.58 -3.28
C GLY A 131 -16.06 -0.47 -4.36
N ILE A 132 -15.00 -0.61 -5.15
CA ILE A 132 -14.84 -1.69 -6.12
C ILE A 132 -13.54 -2.43 -5.91
N LYS A 133 -13.56 -3.73 -6.19
CA LYS A 133 -12.36 -4.53 -6.35
C LYS A 133 -12.24 -5.00 -7.78
N ILE A 134 -11.14 -4.62 -8.43
CA ILE A 134 -10.84 -4.99 -9.82
C ILE A 134 -10.10 -6.33 -9.82
N ASN A 135 -10.70 -7.32 -10.47
CA ASN A 135 -10.15 -8.66 -10.66
C ASN A 135 -9.76 -8.90 -12.12
N SER A 136 -8.92 -9.92 -12.37
CA SER A 136 -8.72 -10.43 -13.71
C SER A 136 -9.94 -11.23 -14.16
N ALA A 137 -10.36 -11.04 -15.40
CA ALA A 137 -11.39 -11.89 -16.01
C ALA A 137 -10.95 -13.36 -16.09
N GLU A 138 -9.62 -13.61 -16.20
CA GLU A 138 -9.03 -14.95 -16.26
C GLU A 138 -9.06 -15.68 -14.91
N SER A 139 -9.32 -14.97 -13.81
CA SER A 139 -9.39 -15.57 -12.47
C SER A 139 -10.69 -16.36 -12.22
N GLU A 140 -11.70 -16.18 -13.07
CA GLU A 140 -13.01 -16.85 -12.96
C GLU A 140 -13.64 -16.73 -11.56
N GLY A 141 -13.45 -15.59 -10.91
CA GLY A 141 -13.96 -15.30 -9.58
C GLY A 141 -13.09 -15.79 -8.41
N ARG A 142 -12.02 -16.56 -8.64
CA ARG A 142 -11.13 -17.08 -7.57
C ARG A 142 -10.49 -15.98 -6.72
N ASP A 143 -10.32 -14.79 -7.30
CA ASP A 143 -9.75 -13.63 -6.63
C ASP A 143 -10.79 -12.69 -6.04
N ASN A 144 -12.07 -13.03 -6.08
CA ASN A 144 -13.15 -12.19 -5.59
C ASN A 144 -12.95 -11.85 -4.10
N PHE A 145 -13.37 -10.67 -3.74
CA PHE A 145 -13.52 -10.27 -2.36
C PHE A 145 -14.85 -10.84 -1.84
N GLU A 146 -14.78 -11.50 -0.72
CA GLU A 146 -15.91 -12.04 0.01
C GLU A 146 -15.88 -11.48 1.44
N GLY A 147 -16.62 -10.41 1.65
CA GLY A 147 -16.77 -9.75 2.94
C GLY A 147 -18.09 -10.06 3.60
N LYS A 148 -18.34 -9.46 4.76
CA LYS A 148 -19.58 -9.64 5.54
C LYS A 148 -20.83 -9.08 4.83
N THR A 149 -20.64 -8.11 3.93
CA THR A 149 -21.73 -7.47 3.18
C THR A 149 -21.88 -8.00 1.76
N SER A 150 -20.95 -8.82 1.28
CA SER A 150 -20.95 -9.36 -0.09
C SER A 150 -22.25 -10.10 -0.40
N GLY A 151 -22.84 -9.81 -1.57
CA GLY A 151 -24.09 -10.40 -2.03
C GLY A 151 -25.35 -9.90 -1.29
N THR A 152 -25.25 -8.85 -0.48
CA THR A 152 -26.40 -8.24 0.20
C THR A 152 -26.76 -6.90 -0.44
N GLU A 153 -27.98 -6.38 -0.18
CA GLU A 153 -28.39 -5.03 -0.59
C GLU A 153 -27.51 -3.90 0.03
N LYS A 154 -26.71 -4.23 1.05
CA LYS A 154 -25.83 -3.31 1.76
C LYS A 154 -24.36 -3.52 1.41
N GLU A 155 -24.10 -4.17 0.28
CA GLU A 155 -22.72 -4.46 -0.15
C GLU A 155 -21.90 -3.18 -0.28
N LEU A 156 -20.76 -3.16 0.41
CA LEU A 156 -19.86 -1.99 0.45
C LEU A 156 -18.82 -2.04 -0.67
N ILE A 157 -18.38 -3.24 -1.06
CA ILE A 157 -17.29 -3.43 -2.03
C ILE A 157 -17.72 -4.46 -3.07
N ILE A 158 -17.86 -4.00 -4.31
CA ILE A 158 -18.34 -4.82 -5.43
C ILE A 158 -17.16 -5.33 -6.25
N ASN A 159 -17.18 -6.62 -6.58
CA ASN A 159 -16.20 -7.19 -7.49
C ASN A 159 -16.50 -6.80 -8.94
N THR A 160 -15.46 -6.46 -9.70
CA THR A 160 -15.59 -6.10 -11.12
C THR A 160 -14.36 -6.54 -11.92
N THR A 161 -14.55 -6.79 -13.20
CA THR A 161 -13.47 -6.94 -14.19
C THR A 161 -13.26 -5.65 -14.99
N GLY A 162 -14.10 -4.64 -14.78
CA GLY A 162 -13.96 -3.31 -15.36
C GLY A 162 -12.78 -2.56 -14.75
N HIS A 163 -12.11 -1.72 -15.55
CA HIS A 163 -10.93 -0.99 -15.12
C HIS A 163 -11.19 0.48 -14.76
N SER A 164 -12.45 0.90 -14.68
CA SER A 164 -12.85 2.26 -14.29
C SER A 164 -13.49 2.27 -12.91
N MET A 165 -13.28 3.35 -12.18
CA MET A 165 -13.94 3.59 -10.91
C MET A 165 -15.20 4.43 -11.14
N PRO A 166 -16.41 3.97 -10.79
CA PRO A 166 -17.62 4.75 -10.85
C PRO A 166 -17.52 6.05 -10.03
N GLU A 167 -18.24 7.08 -10.44
CA GLU A 167 -18.16 8.41 -9.78
C GLU A 167 -18.61 8.37 -8.33
N ASP A 168 -19.59 7.54 -8.02
CA ASP A 168 -20.16 7.35 -6.69
C ASP A 168 -19.31 6.44 -5.78
N CYS A 169 -18.22 5.83 -6.32
CA CYS A 169 -17.27 5.05 -5.56
C CYS A 169 -16.15 5.92 -4.99
N SER A 170 -15.78 5.65 -3.75
CA SER A 170 -14.68 6.32 -3.04
C SER A 170 -13.48 5.42 -2.79
N LEU A 171 -13.61 4.10 -2.99
CA LEU A 171 -12.53 3.13 -2.83
C LEU A 171 -12.38 2.25 -4.08
N VAL A 172 -11.13 2.06 -4.52
CA VAL A 172 -10.76 1.08 -5.55
C VAL A 172 -9.63 0.21 -5.07
N ALA A 173 -9.79 -1.10 -5.16
CA ALA A 173 -8.77 -2.07 -4.78
C ALA A 173 -8.33 -2.90 -5.98
N ALA A 174 -7.03 -2.98 -6.24
CA ALA A 174 -6.49 -3.65 -7.41
C ALA A 174 -4.99 -3.95 -7.31
N THR A 175 -4.50 -4.85 -8.14
CA THR A 175 -3.06 -5.04 -8.35
C THR A 175 -2.47 -3.93 -9.23
N ALA A 176 -1.14 -3.86 -9.32
CA ALA A 176 -0.42 -2.87 -10.12
C ALA A 176 -0.88 -2.80 -11.59
N TYR A 177 -1.30 -3.93 -12.16
CA TYR A 177 -1.77 -3.99 -13.55
C TYR A 177 -3.02 -3.16 -13.81
N ALA A 178 -3.97 -3.18 -12.89
CA ALA A 178 -5.20 -2.41 -13.04
C ALA A 178 -4.93 -0.90 -12.91
N PHE A 179 -4.08 -0.48 -11.98
CA PHE A 179 -3.67 0.93 -11.86
C PHE A 179 -2.88 1.44 -13.06
N ALA A 180 -2.10 0.57 -13.71
CA ALA A 180 -1.36 0.89 -14.93
C ALA A 180 -2.18 0.68 -16.22
N TYR A 181 -3.44 0.22 -16.11
CA TYR A 181 -4.24 -0.16 -17.27
C TYR A 181 -4.49 1.01 -18.24
N ARG A 182 -4.33 0.70 -19.53
CA ARG A 182 -4.63 1.61 -20.65
C ARG A 182 -5.57 0.89 -21.62
N PRO A 183 -6.75 1.44 -21.90
CA PRO A 183 -7.67 0.84 -22.86
C PRO A 183 -7.06 0.84 -24.27
N PRO A 184 -7.36 -0.15 -25.10
CA PRO A 184 -7.00 -0.11 -26.51
C PRO A 184 -7.72 1.06 -27.20
N LEU A 185 -7.01 1.77 -28.08
CA LEU A 185 -7.64 2.74 -28.98
C LEU A 185 -8.33 2.00 -30.15
N PRO A 186 -9.31 2.62 -30.80
CA PRO A 186 -9.91 2.09 -32.00
C PRO A 186 -8.84 1.71 -33.02
N LYS A 187 -8.99 0.54 -33.65
CA LYS A 187 -8.04 0.05 -34.65
C LYS A 187 -8.19 0.87 -35.92
N VAL A 188 -7.11 1.48 -36.39
CA VAL A 188 -7.02 2.02 -37.75
C VAL A 188 -6.53 0.89 -38.65
N LYS A 189 -7.17 0.72 -39.82
CA LYS A 189 -6.82 -0.34 -40.78
C LYS A 189 -5.35 -0.16 -41.22
N GLY A 190 -4.55 -1.21 -41.03
CA GLY A 190 -3.12 -1.19 -41.39
C GLY A 190 -2.18 -0.74 -40.27
N GLU A 191 -2.68 -0.26 -39.12
CA GLU A 191 -1.84 0.14 -38.00
C GLU A 191 -1.81 -0.92 -36.88
N LYS A 192 -0.69 -0.95 -36.12
CA LYS A 192 -0.62 -1.71 -34.85
C LYS A 192 -1.59 -1.10 -33.84
N SER A 193 -2.21 -1.97 -33.01
CA SER A 193 -3.09 -1.52 -31.95
C SER A 193 -2.35 -0.56 -31.02
N LYS A 194 -2.83 0.66 -30.88
CA LYS A 194 -2.31 1.69 -29.96
C LYS A 194 -3.07 1.62 -28.64
N LYS A 195 -2.42 2.02 -27.55
CA LYS A 195 -3.03 2.15 -26.22
C LYS A 195 -3.42 3.59 -25.95
N GLY A 196 -4.58 3.78 -25.33
CA GLY A 196 -5.06 5.06 -24.87
C GLY A 196 -4.35 5.57 -23.59
N PRO A 197 -4.83 6.69 -23.05
CA PRO A 197 -4.33 7.18 -21.75
C PRO A 197 -4.66 6.19 -20.63
N PRO A 198 -3.90 6.19 -19.52
CA PRO A 198 -4.24 5.37 -18.37
C PRO A 198 -5.59 5.79 -17.77
N VAL A 199 -6.33 4.82 -17.25
CA VAL A 199 -7.61 5.07 -16.58
C VAL A 199 -7.39 5.84 -15.29
N PHE A 200 -6.33 5.47 -14.54
CA PHE A 200 -5.93 6.17 -13.33
C PHE A 200 -4.69 7.03 -13.61
N ASP A 201 -4.82 8.35 -13.46
CA ASP A 201 -3.74 9.32 -13.66
C ASP A 201 -3.92 10.52 -12.71
N GLN A 202 -3.38 10.44 -11.50
CA GLN A 202 -3.48 11.46 -10.45
C GLN A 202 -4.93 11.77 -9.99
N ASN A 203 -5.87 10.86 -10.28
CA ASN A 203 -7.28 11.03 -9.91
C ASN A 203 -7.66 10.41 -8.55
N LEU A 204 -6.72 9.70 -7.91
CA LEU A 204 -6.86 9.23 -6.54
C LEU A 204 -6.14 10.18 -5.58
N ASP A 205 -6.74 10.43 -4.41
CA ASP A 205 -6.11 11.28 -3.40
C ASP A 205 -5.00 10.52 -2.64
N TYR A 206 -5.24 9.23 -2.37
CA TYR A 206 -4.26 8.34 -1.71
C TYR A 206 -4.28 6.96 -2.37
N ILE A 207 -3.10 6.34 -2.42
CA ILE A 207 -2.98 4.89 -2.61
C ILE A 207 -2.18 4.30 -1.45
N PHE A 208 -2.71 3.22 -0.89
CA PHE A 208 -2.06 2.38 0.11
C PHE A 208 -1.55 1.12 -0.58
N ILE A 209 -0.24 0.88 -0.51
CA ILE A 209 0.38 -0.37 -0.97
C ILE A 209 0.69 -1.20 0.26
N ASP A 210 -0.10 -2.26 0.48
CA ASP A 210 0.15 -3.23 1.56
C ASP A 210 1.17 -4.27 1.11
N GLU A 211 1.91 -4.82 2.07
CA GLU A 211 3.07 -5.71 1.83
C GLU A 211 4.08 -5.10 0.83
N ALA A 212 4.35 -3.80 0.98
CA ALA A 212 5.19 -3.04 0.06
C ALA A 212 6.64 -3.53 -0.03
N GLY A 213 7.12 -4.29 0.96
CA GLY A 213 8.41 -5.01 0.89
C GLY A 213 8.47 -6.08 -0.20
N GLN A 214 7.30 -6.54 -0.68
CA GLN A 214 7.19 -7.53 -1.75
C GLN A 214 6.84 -6.90 -3.12
N VAL A 215 6.51 -5.61 -3.17
CA VAL A 215 6.16 -4.91 -4.42
C VAL A 215 7.41 -4.26 -5.01
N ASN A 216 7.84 -4.73 -6.18
CA ASN A 216 9.04 -4.21 -6.83
C ASN A 216 8.90 -2.72 -7.19
N LEU A 217 10.04 -2.04 -7.34
CA LEU A 217 10.11 -0.60 -7.57
C LEU A 217 9.34 -0.17 -8.83
N ALA A 218 9.42 -0.93 -9.91
CA ALA A 218 8.71 -0.61 -11.16
C ALA A 218 7.18 -0.63 -10.97
N SER A 219 6.65 -1.63 -10.27
CA SER A 219 5.22 -1.70 -9.93
C SER A 219 4.81 -0.58 -8.98
N THR A 220 5.65 -0.26 -7.99
CA THR A 220 5.41 0.87 -7.07
C THR A 220 5.32 2.20 -7.80
N ILE A 221 6.22 2.46 -8.78
CA ILE A 221 6.16 3.63 -9.65
C ILE A 221 4.84 3.64 -10.44
N ALA A 222 4.52 2.53 -11.12
CA ALA A 222 3.33 2.43 -11.95
C ALA A 222 2.03 2.69 -11.17
N ILE A 223 1.91 2.14 -9.97
CA ILE A 223 0.81 2.41 -9.03
C ILE A 223 0.79 3.89 -8.62
N GLY A 224 1.96 4.44 -8.30
CA GLY A 224 2.12 5.83 -7.83
C GLY A 224 1.68 6.90 -8.84
N LEU A 225 1.65 6.57 -10.15
CA LEU A 225 1.13 7.51 -11.16
C LEU A 225 -0.37 7.78 -11.01
N ALA A 226 -1.11 6.88 -10.38
CA ALA A 226 -2.54 7.01 -10.22
C ALA A 226 -2.95 7.97 -9.08
N THR A 227 -2.02 8.35 -8.20
CA THR A 227 -2.34 9.03 -6.94
C THR A 227 -1.51 10.28 -6.67
N LYS A 228 -2.08 11.20 -5.87
CA LYS A 228 -1.37 12.35 -5.31
C LYS A 228 -0.49 11.97 -4.13
N ASN A 229 -0.99 11.10 -3.23
CA ASN A 229 -0.27 10.66 -2.04
C ASN A 229 -0.09 9.14 -2.07
N LEU A 230 1.14 8.68 -1.78
CA LEU A 230 1.50 7.28 -1.77
C LEU A 230 1.87 6.84 -0.35
N VAL A 231 1.21 5.82 0.17
CA VAL A 231 1.50 5.24 1.49
C VAL A 231 2.00 3.81 1.29
N LEU A 232 3.25 3.55 1.63
CA LEU A 232 3.86 2.23 1.57
C LEU A 232 3.79 1.59 2.95
N ILE A 233 3.16 0.43 3.04
CA ILE A 233 2.97 -0.31 4.29
C ILE A 233 3.64 -1.66 4.14
N GLY A 234 4.53 -2.00 5.05
CA GLY A 234 5.22 -3.28 4.95
C GLY A 234 6.39 -3.40 5.91
N ASP A 235 7.26 -4.30 5.55
CA ASP A 235 8.45 -4.60 6.32
C ASP A 235 9.52 -5.17 5.37
N GLN A 236 10.62 -4.47 5.23
CA GLN A 236 11.73 -4.90 4.37
C GLN A 236 12.57 -6.04 4.99
N MET A 237 12.41 -6.28 6.31
CA MET A 237 13.09 -7.38 7.00
C MET A 237 12.37 -8.72 6.81
N GLN A 238 11.17 -8.72 6.20
CA GLN A 238 10.48 -9.94 5.78
C GLN A 238 10.99 -10.40 4.42
N LEU A 239 10.67 -11.67 4.08
CA LEU A 239 11.07 -12.26 2.81
C LEU A 239 10.65 -11.39 1.63
N ALA A 240 11.62 -11.03 0.81
CA ALA A 240 11.38 -10.36 -0.46
C ALA A 240 10.67 -11.28 -1.46
N GLN A 241 10.04 -10.69 -2.48
CA GLN A 241 9.48 -11.47 -3.57
C GLN A 241 10.59 -12.22 -4.33
N PRO A 242 10.44 -13.53 -4.60
CA PRO A 242 11.36 -14.25 -5.46
C PRO A 242 11.42 -13.62 -6.86
N ILE A 243 12.63 -13.24 -7.30
CA ILE A 243 12.85 -12.61 -8.59
C ILE A 243 13.37 -13.66 -9.56
N LYS A 244 12.75 -13.76 -10.73
CA LYS A 244 13.26 -14.59 -11.84
C LYS A 244 14.27 -13.78 -12.64
N GLY A 245 15.54 -14.09 -12.46
CA GLY A 245 16.65 -13.44 -13.17
C GLY A 245 17.30 -12.29 -12.40
N THR A 246 18.35 -11.71 -12.96
CA THR A 246 19.07 -10.57 -12.41
C THR A 246 18.58 -9.26 -13.00
N HIS A 247 18.49 -8.23 -12.18
CA HIS A 247 18.15 -6.88 -12.60
C HIS A 247 19.31 -5.93 -12.37
N ALA A 248 19.51 -4.99 -13.27
CA ALA A 248 20.55 -3.99 -13.15
C ALA A 248 20.24 -2.97 -12.04
N GLY A 249 21.22 -2.60 -11.25
CA GLY A 249 21.12 -1.57 -10.22
C GLY A 249 20.04 -1.86 -9.17
N ASN A 250 19.17 -0.90 -8.93
CA ASN A 250 18.09 -1.01 -7.94
C ASN A 250 16.77 -1.55 -8.49
N ALA A 251 16.71 -1.96 -9.77
CA ALA A 251 15.44 -2.36 -10.40
C ALA A 251 14.83 -3.64 -9.81
N GLY A 252 15.65 -4.49 -9.19
CA GLY A 252 15.20 -5.70 -8.49
C GLY A 252 14.69 -5.46 -7.08
N LYS A 253 14.93 -4.28 -6.49
CA LYS A 253 14.51 -3.96 -5.13
C LYS A 253 13.02 -3.65 -5.03
N SER A 254 12.45 -3.85 -3.85
CA SER A 254 11.15 -3.29 -3.52
C SER A 254 11.21 -1.78 -3.30
N GLY A 255 10.05 -1.10 -3.31
CA GLY A 255 9.99 0.32 -2.98
C GLY A 255 10.50 0.62 -1.56
N LEU A 256 10.27 -0.27 -0.60
CA LEU A 256 10.77 -0.13 0.78
C LEU A 256 12.28 -0.31 0.88
N GLU A 257 12.85 -1.36 0.28
CA GLU A 257 14.30 -1.57 0.27
C GLU A 257 15.04 -0.42 -0.42
N PHE A 258 14.45 0.13 -1.49
CA PHE A 258 15.01 1.29 -2.17
C PHE A 258 15.08 2.52 -1.27
N LEU A 259 14.03 2.78 -0.47
CA LEU A 259 13.94 3.93 0.43
C LEU A 259 14.81 3.78 1.67
N LEU A 260 14.78 2.61 2.30
CA LEU A 260 15.45 2.36 3.57
C LEU A 260 16.94 2.06 3.40
N LYS A 261 17.34 1.63 2.21
CA LYS A 261 18.75 1.28 1.90
C LYS A 261 19.28 0.25 2.91
N ASN A 262 20.19 0.70 3.80
CA ASN A 262 20.85 -0.13 4.82
C ASN A 262 20.30 0.14 6.24
N GLN A 263 19.12 0.74 6.37
CA GLN A 263 18.48 1.00 7.66
C GLN A 263 17.52 -0.13 8.00
N ASP A 264 17.65 -0.69 9.18
CA ASP A 264 16.77 -1.77 9.66
C ASP A 264 15.40 -1.21 10.05
N THR A 265 15.36 0.02 10.57
CA THR A 265 14.11 0.69 10.89
C THR A 265 14.00 2.05 10.22
N ILE A 266 12.74 2.45 9.93
CA ILE A 266 12.48 3.77 9.35
C ILE A 266 12.79 4.87 10.37
N PRO A 267 13.56 5.92 10.00
CA PRO A 267 13.80 7.08 10.85
C PRO A 267 12.50 7.83 11.19
N TYR A 268 12.43 8.39 12.40
CA TYR A 268 11.25 9.07 12.94
C TYR A 268 10.74 10.26 12.11
N ASN A 269 11.63 10.89 11.34
CA ASN A 269 11.31 12.01 10.45
C ASN A 269 10.98 11.57 9.01
N ARG A 270 11.07 10.27 8.70
CA ARG A 270 10.90 9.73 7.35
C ARG A 270 9.66 8.86 7.22
N GLY A 271 9.21 8.25 8.32
CA GLY A 271 8.06 7.37 8.34
C GLY A 271 7.64 6.99 9.74
N ILE A 272 6.70 6.08 9.81
CA ILE A 272 6.12 5.59 11.07
C ILE A 272 6.59 4.16 11.28
N PHE A 273 7.17 3.88 12.44
CA PHE A 273 7.50 2.52 12.88
C PHE A 273 6.49 2.05 13.91
N LEU A 274 5.80 0.92 13.64
CA LEU A 274 4.85 0.31 14.55
C LEU A 274 5.61 -0.49 15.62
N LYS A 275 5.67 0.06 16.81
CA LYS A 275 6.57 -0.39 17.90
C LYS A 275 6.15 -1.68 18.60
N GLU A 276 4.86 -2.09 18.53
CA GLU A 276 4.33 -3.17 19.34
C GLU A 276 3.82 -4.35 18.53
N THR A 277 4.36 -5.54 18.82
CA THR A 277 3.84 -6.78 18.23
C THR A 277 2.86 -7.48 19.15
N ARG A 278 1.72 -7.89 18.61
CA ARG A 278 0.72 -8.74 19.29
C ARG A 278 0.85 -10.22 18.93
N ARG A 279 1.93 -10.58 18.23
CA ARG A 279 2.16 -11.95 17.77
C ARG A 279 3.30 -12.64 18.51
N LEU A 280 4.39 -11.95 18.79
CA LEU A 280 5.61 -12.52 19.35
C LEU A 280 5.59 -12.47 20.87
N ASP A 281 5.93 -13.61 21.52
CA ASP A 281 6.24 -13.66 22.93
C ASP A 281 7.48 -12.82 23.25
N LYS A 282 7.62 -12.40 24.52
CA LYS A 282 8.70 -11.50 24.96
C LYS A 282 10.09 -12.00 24.54
N LYS A 283 10.42 -13.26 24.80
CA LYS A 283 11.76 -13.81 24.53
C LYS A 283 12.09 -13.81 23.04
N ILE A 284 11.11 -14.18 22.21
CA ILE A 284 11.26 -14.17 20.74
C ILE A 284 11.30 -12.72 20.26
N CYS A 285 10.46 -11.85 20.81
CA CYS A 285 10.41 -10.45 20.44
C CYS A 285 11.71 -9.72 20.76
N ASP A 286 12.30 -9.94 21.95
CA ASP A 286 13.54 -9.29 22.35
C ASP A 286 14.69 -9.68 21.39
N PHE A 287 14.85 -10.97 21.06
CA PHE A 287 15.83 -11.44 20.10
C PHE A 287 15.64 -10.82 18.71
N ILE A 288 14.41 -10.85 18.17
CA ILE A 288 14.10 -10.32 16.85
C ILE A 288 14.25 -8.80 16.82
N SER A 289 13.88 -8.12 17.90
CA SER A 289 13.99 -6.67 18.05
C SER A 289 15.45 -6.20 18.00
N GLU A 290 16.31 -6.88 18.73
CA GLU A 290 17.75 -6.60 18.76
C GLU A 290 18.40 -6.90 17.41
N SER A 291 18.05 -8.04 16.79
CA SER A 291 18.70 -8.49 15.56
C SER A 291 18.27 -7.74 14.29
N PHE A 292 17.02 -7.23 14.23
CA PHE A 292 16.41 -6.73 12.98
C PHE A 292 15.69 -5.39 13.10
N TYR A 293 15.48 -4.84 14.30
CA TYR A 293 14.69 -3.63 14.48
C TYR A 293 15.30 -2.63 15.46
N GLU A 294 16.62 -2.62 15.61
CA GLU A 294 17.36 -1.65 16.43
C GLU A 294 16.80 -1.54 17.87
N SER A 295 16.34 -2.67 18.43
CA SER A 295 15.69 -2.75 19.75
C SER A 295 14.41 -1.90 19.90
N ARG A 296 13.79 -1.49 18.79
CA ARG A 296 12.58 -0.64 18.78
C ARG A 296 11.28 -1.42 18.91
N LEU A 297 11.26 -2.73 18.57
CA LEU A 297 10.07 -3.58 18.64
C LEU A 297 9.85 -4.07 20.07
N LYS A 298 8.61 -3.98 20.58
CA LYS A 298 8.23 -4.41 21.93
C LYS A 298 7.06 -5.40 21.88
N PRO A 299 6.99 -6.38 22.79
CA PRO A 299 5.84 -7.26 22.87
C PRO A 299 4.68 -6.55 23.56
N HIS A 300 3.49 -6.64 23.00
CA HIS A 300 2.26 -6.17 23.64
C HIS A 300 1.89 -7.09 24.82
N GLU A 301 1.30 -6.56 25.88
CA GLU A 301 0.89 -7.29 27.10
C GLU A 301 0.07 -8.57 26.81
N ILE A 302 -0.76 -8.57 25.76
CA ILE A 302 -1.60 -9.72 25.39
C ILE A 302 -0.76 -10.97 25.05
N THR A 303 0.50 -10.81 24.66
CA THR A 303 1.38 -11.93 24.28
C THR A 303 1.80 -12.76 25.50
N LYS A 304 1.82 -12.19 26.70
CA LYS A 304 2.13 -12.90 27.96
C LYS A 304 1.17 -14.06 28.25
N LYS A 305 -0.07 -14.00 27.71
CA LYS A 305 -1.09 -15.03 27.93
C LYS A 305 -0.99 -16.21 26.93
N ARG A 306 -0.12 -16.12 25.93
CA ARG A 306 0.04 -17.16 24.91
C ARG A 306 0.94 -18.27 25.46
N LYS A 307 0.42 -19.49 25.47
CA LYS A 307 1.16 -20.69 25.88
C LYS A 307 1.06 -21.72 24.76
N VAL A 308 2.15 -22.41 24.47
CA VAL A 308 2.15 -23.59 23.60
C VAL A 308 1.94 -24.80 24.52
N ASN A 309 0.77 -25.44 24.42
CA ASN A 309 0.54 -26.71 25.09
C ASN A 309 1.13 -27.83 24.22
N LEU A 310 2.33 -28.25 24.54
CA LEU A 310 2.92 -29.45 23.94
C LEU A 310 2.35 -30.67 24.66
N ASN A 311 1.49 -31.42 23.99
CA ASN A 311 1.03 -32.73 24.45
C ASN A 311 2.15 -33.75 24.17
N LEU A 312 3.14 -33.84 25.07
CA LEU A 312 4.32 -34.72 24.94
C LEU A 312 4.00 -36.21 25.19
N LYS A 313 2.72 -36.62 25.21
CA LYS A 313 2.35 -38.01 25.47
C LYS A 313 2.63 -38.99 24.32
N ASN A 314 3.18 -38.52 23.18
CA ASN A 314 3.43 -39.35 22.02
C ASN A 314 4.86 -39.19 21.41
N PHE A 315 5.87 -39.00 22.27
CA PHE A 315 7.28 -39.15 21.90
C PHE A 315 7.95 -40.18 22.78
#